data_e5fabd9bee0f68afef5631e53cda3614
#
_entry.id   e5fabd9bee0f68afef5631e53cda3614
#
_cell.length_a   1.000
_cell.length_b   1.000
_cell.length_c   1.000
_cell.angle_alpha   90.00
_cell.angle_beta   90.00
_cell.angle_gamma   90.00
#
_symmetry.space_group_name_H-M   'P 1'
#
loop_
_entity.id
_entity.type
_entity.pdbx_description
1 polymer ?
#
loop_
_entity_poly.entity_id
_entity_poly.type
_entity_poly.pdbx_seq_one_letter_code
_entity_poly.pdbx_strand_id
1 'polypeptide(L)'
;MKRSPVIPPRPGLVREPRGRFGWLDDRLLREDWLSRLGPEPTAVLALLALAADRRGASFYRRETMSLALSCPRREIDRSLDRLLQLELVDFRPWIPGNIDGVWQLLPIPKAPRP
;
A
#
# COMPACT_ATOMS: atom_id res chain seq x y z
N MET A 1 -18.99 7.01 23.26
CA MET A 1 -20.04 7.92 22.79
C MET A 1 -20.39 7.61 21.34
N LYS A 2 -21.64 7.37 21.06
CA LYS A 2 -22.10 7.09 19.70
C LYS A 2 -22.26 8.39 18.94
N ARG A 3 -21.69 8.43 17.74
CA ARG A 3 -21.95 9.54 16.83
C ARG A 3 -23.26 9.28 16.11
N SER A 4 -23.99 10.35 15.83
CA SER A 4 -25.10 10.27 14.91
C SER A 4 -24.60 9.87 13.54
N PRO A 5 -25.29 8.99 12.83
CA PRO A 5 -24.86 8.63 11.47
C PRO A 5 -24.85 9.86 10.58
N VAL A 6 -23.79 9.98 9.80
CA VAL A 6 -23.71 11.02 8.77
C VAL A 6 -24.42 10.51 7.53
N ILE A 7 -25.38 11.29 7.04
CA ILE A 7 -26.11 10.92 5.82
C ILE A 7 -25.26 11.36 4.62
N PRO A 8 -24.84 10.42 3.77
CA PRO A 8 -24.07 10.79 2.60
C PRO A 8 -24.93 11.55 1.58
N PRO A 9 -24.31 12.38 0.72
CA PRO A 9 -25.08 13.15 -0.28
C PRO A 9 -25.93 12.29 -1.21
N ARG A 10 -25.54 11.06 -1.45
CA ARG A 10 -26.27 10.14 -2.35
C ARG A 10 -26.45 8.79 -1.66
N PRO A 11 -27.36 8.71 -0.69
CA PRO A 11 -27.49 7.52 0.17
C PRO A 11 -27.91 6.24 -0.57
N GLY A 12 -28.50 6.37 -1.77
CA GLY A 12 -28.81 5.20 -2.59
C GLY A 12 -27.63 4.61 -3.34
N LEU A 13 -26.48 5.28 -3.34
CA LEU A 13 -25.28 4.84 -4.06
C LEU A 13 -24.18 4.43 -3.08
N VAL A 14 -24.44 3.41 -2.31
CA VAL A 14 -23.46 2.89 -1.37
C VAL A 14 -22.41 2.07 -2.13
N ARG A 15 -21.12 2.34 -1.83
CA ARG A 15 -20.04 1.57 -2.43
C ARG A 15 -20.06 0.15 -1.89
N GLU A 16 -20.08 -0.82 -2.80
CA GLU A 16 -19.99 -2.23 -2.45
C GLU A 16 -18.80 -2.85 -3.17
N PRO A 17 -18.00 -3.67 -2.49
CA PRO A 17 -16.94 -4.39 -3.16
C PRO A 17 -17.51 -5.35 -4.21
N ARG A 18 -17.00 -5.29 -5.43
CA ARG A 18 -17.39 -6.20 -6.50
C ARG A 18 -16.15 -6.76 -7.15
N GLY A 19 -16.13 -8.06 -7.38
CA GLY A 19 -14.98 -8.75 -7.91
C GLY A 19 -13.82 -8.70 -6.92
N ARG A 20 -12.63 -8.55 -7.46
CA ARG A 20 -11.41 -8.48 -6.62
C ARG A 20 -11.25 -7.09 -6.04
N PHE A 21 -10.83 -7.05 -4.79
CA PHE A 21 -10.50 -5.78 -4.13
C PHE A 21 -9.30 -6.03 -3.20
N GLY A 22 -8.53 -4.96 -2.98
CA GLY A 22 -7.50 -4.94 -1.97
C GLY A 22 -7.98 -4.19 -0.74
N TRP A 23 -7.24 -4.29 0.34
CA TRP A 23 -7.56 -3.56 1.56
C TRP A 23 -6.30 -2.96 2.16
N LEU A 24 -6.49 -1.88 2.89
CA LEU A 24 -5.45 -1.20 3.63
C LEU A 24 -5.88 -1.13 5.09
N ASP A 25 -4.92 -1.34 5.99
CA ASP A 25 -5.18 -1.26 7.42
C ASP A 25 -5.45 0.21 7.80
N ASP A 26 -6.55 0.47 8.51
CA ASP A 26 -6.90 1.84 8.86
C ASP A 26 -5.92 2.48 9.85
N ARG A 27 -5.05 1.69 10.49
CA ARG A 27 -3.97 2.23 11.31
C ARG A 27 -3.01 3.09 10.49
N LEU A 28 -2.96 2.91 9.18
CA LEU A 28 -2.18 3.80 8.31
C LEU A 28 -2.63 5.25 8.48
N LEU A 29 -3.93 5.46 8.64
CA LEU A 29 -4.48 6.80 8.87
C LEU A 29 -4.40 7.18 10.35
N ARG A 30 -4.85 6.30 11.23
CA ARG A 30 -5.03 6.61 12.66
C ARG A 30 -3.71 6.75 13.42
N GLU A 31 -2.66 6.12 12.95
CA GLU A 31 -1.32 6.19 13.57
C GLU A 31 -0.34 7.03 12.76
N ASP A 32 -0.86 7.93 11.94
CA ASP A 32 -0.09 8.93 11.18
C ASP A 32 0.92 8.36 10.18
N TRP A 33 0.73 7.11 9.74
CA TRP A 33 1.62 6.52 8.75
C TRP A 33 1.54 7.22 7.40
N LEU A 34 0.32 7.60 6.98
CA LEU A 34 0.14 8.27 5.68
C LEU A 34 0.90 9.59 5.64
N SER A 35 0.83 10.35 6.73
CA SER A 35 1.55 11.62 6.85
C SER A 35 3.06 11.40 6.76
N ARG A 36 3.56 10.34 7.39
CA ARG A 36 4.99 10.02 7.40
C ARG A 36 5.48 9.49 6.07
N LEU A 37 4.62 8.76 5.34
CA LEU A 37 4.96 8.23 4.04
C LEU A 37 4.95 9.31 2.95
N GLY A 38 3.92 10.15 2.96
CA GLY A 38 3.69 11.08 1.87
C GLY A 38 3.00 10.41 0.68
N PRO A 39 2.68 11.18 -0.37
CA PRO A 39 1.82 10.67 -1.46
C PRO A 39 2.41 9.52 -2.26
N GLU A 40 3.67 9.58 -2.65
CA GLU A 40 4.23 8.58 -3.55
C GLU A 40 4.41 7.22 -2.91
N PRO A 41 5.03 7.08 -1.73
CA PRO A 41 5.09 5.79 -1.06
C PRO A 41 3.70 5.25 -0.72
N THR A 42 2.75 6.12 -0.38
CA THR A 42 1.37 5.71 -0.13
C THR A 42 0.74 5.13 -1.39
N ALA A 43 0.97 5.75 -2.55
CA ALA A 43 0.45 5.23 -3.82
C ALA A 43 1.03 3.86 -4.15
N VAL A 44 2.33 3.67 -3.93
CA VAL A 44 2.97 2.37 -4.14
C VAL A 44 2.40 1.31 -3.20
N LEU A 45 2.21 1.67 -1.93
CA LEU A 45 1.61 0.77 -0.96
C LEU A 45 0.19 0.36 -1.39
N ALA A 46 -0.61 1.31 -1.85
CA ALA A 46 -1.96 1.04 -2.35
C ALA A 46 -1.93 0.10 -3.56
N LEU A 47 -1.00 0.31 -4.49
CA LEU A 47 -0.84 -0.57 -5.64
C LEU A 47 -0.52 -2.00 -5.20
N LEU A 48 0.41 -2.15 -4.27
CA LEU A 48 0.78 -3.47 -3.76
C LEU A 48 -0.39 -4.14 -3.05
N ALA A 49 -1.21 -3.37 -2.32
CA ALA A 49 -2.41 -3.90 -1.68
C ALA A 49 -3.44 -4.39 -2.69
N LEU A 50 -3.61 -3.67 -3.80
CA LEU A 50 -4.52 -4.08 -4.86
C LEU A 50 -4.03 -5.30 -5.63
N ALA A 51 -2.71 -5.43 -5.77
CA ALA A 51 -2.09 -6.53 -6.50
C ALA A 51 -1.89 -7.79 -5.65
N ALA A 52 -2.02 -7.67 -4.33
CA ALA A 52 -1.68 -8.74 -3.41
C ALA A 52 -2.68 -9.89 -3.43
N ASP A 53 -2.18 -11.08 -3.18
CA ASP A 53 -3.01 -12.24 -2.90
C ASP A 53 -3.45 -12.24 -1.42
N ARG A 54 -4.05 -13.33 -0.95
CA ARG A 54 -4.54 -13.45 0.43
C ARG A 54 -3.45 -13.32 1.49
N ARG A 55 -2.20 -13.63 1.12
CA ARG A 55 -1.06 -13.55 2.02
C ARG A 55 -0.33 -12.22 1.93
N GLY A 56 -0.84 -11.29 1.14
CA GLY A 56 -0.21 -10.01 0.94
C GLY A 56 0.91 -10.01 -0.08
N ALA A 57 1.04 -11.08 -0.88
CA ALA A 57 2.15 -11.22 -1.83
C ALA A 57 1.74 -10.79 -3.24
N SER A 58 2.65 -10.13 -3.94
CA SER A 58 2.46 -9.77 -5.34
C SER A 58 3.78 -9.87 -6.10
N PHE A 59 3.66 -9.99 -7.43
CA PHE A 59 4.80 -10.15 -8.32
C PHE A 59 5.02 -8.94 -9.22
N TYR A 60 4.42 -7.79 -8.92
CA TYR A 60 4.54 -6.62 -9.76
C TYR A 60 5.99 -6.21 -9.88
N ARG A 61 6.44 -6.03 -11.14
CA ARG A 61 7.77 -5.51 -11.40
C ARG A 61 7.78 -4.00 -11.22
N ARG A 62 8.95 -3.46 -10.92
CA ARG A 62 9.09 -2.01 -10.70
C ARG A 62 8.67 -1.21 -11.92
N GLU A 63 9.00 -1.71 -13.11
CA GLU A 63 8.59 -1.06 -14.36
C GLU A 63 7.07 -1.03 -14.51
N THR A 64 6.42 -2.13 -14.16
CA THR A 64 4.95 -2.22 -14.19
C THR A 64 4.33 -1.26 -13.18
N MET A 65 4.92 -1.11 -12.00
CA MET A 65 4.47 -0.13 -11.01
C MET A 65 4.60 1.29 -11.55
N SER A 66 5.71 1.60 -12.21
CA SER A 66 5.93 2.91 -12.83
C SER A 66 4.85 3.24 -13.85
N LEU A 67 4.51 2.29 -14.69
CA LEU A 67 3.44 2.47 -15.69
C LEU A 67 2.07 2.62 -15.03
N ALA A 68 1.77 1.75 -14.05
CA ALA A 68 0.47 1.75 -13.38
C ALA A 68 0.19 3.06 -12.64
N LEU A 69 1.22 3.65 -12.05
CA LEU A 69 1.08 4.88 -11.26
C LEU A 69 1.44 6.14 -12.05
N SER A 70 1.86 6.00 -13.31
CA SER A 70 2.37 7.13 -14.11
C SER A 70 3.44 7.91 -13.33
N CYS A 71 4.38 7.19 -12.77
CA CYS A 71 5.38 7.72 -11.86
C CYS A 71 6.77 7.28 -12.34
N PRO A 72 7.76 8.18 -12.37
CA PRO A 72 9.11 7.81 -12.82
C PRO A 72 9.70 6.66 -12.00
N ARG A 73 10.44 5.81 -12.66
CA ARG A 73 11.02 4.62 -12.05
C ARG A 73 11.85 4.96 -10.81
N ARG A 74 12.62 6.03 -10.84
CA ARG A 74 13.44 6.44 -9.69
C ARG A 74 12.60 6.75 -8.45
N GLU A 75 11.39 7.25 -8.65
CA GLU A 75 10.48 7.53 -7.54
C GLU A 75 9.81 6.27 -7.01
N ILE A 76 9.56 5.31 -7.90
CA ILE A 76 9.13 3.97 -7.48
C ILE A 76 10.20 3.34 -6.60
N ASP A 77 11.45 3.38 -7.04
CA ASP A 77 12.57 2.81 -6.28
C ASP A 77 12.70 3.47 -4.91
N ARG A 78 12.60 4.78 -4.86
CA ARG A 78 12.69 5.54 -3.62
C ARG A 78 11.54 5.20 -2.68
N SER A 79 10.33 5.10 -3.23
CA SER A 79 9.14 4.75 -2.44
C SER A 79 9.24 3.34 -1.87
N LEU A 80 9.70 2.38 -2.66
CA LEU A 80 9.89 1.01 -2.20
C LEU A 80 10.95 0.93 -1.10
N ASP A 81 12.05 1.67 -1.26
CA ASP A 81 13.08 1.75 -0.21
C ASP A 81 12.50 2.31 1.09
N ARG A 82 11.65 3.32 0.99
CA ARG A 82 11.00 3.91 2.16
C ARG A 82 10.08 2.90 2.85
N LEU A 83 9.28 2.18 2.08
CA LEU A 83 8.39 1.15 2.62
C LEU A 83 9.17 0.02 3.29
N LEU A 84 10.30 -0.38 2.70
CA LEU A 84 11.17 -1.39 3.29
C LEU A 84 11.79 -0.89 4.59
N GLN A 85 12.27 0.33 4.62
CA GLN A 85 12.86 0.93 5.83
C GLN A 85 11.87 0.97 6.99
N LEU A 86 10.61 1.25 6.70
CA LEU A 86 9.56 1.33 7.71
C LEU A 86 8.94 -0.02 8.03
N GLU A 87 9.42 -1.09 7.41
CA GLU A 87 8.92 -2.45 7.61
C GLU A 87 7.43 -2.61 7.34
N LEU A 88 6.94 -1.85 6.36
CA LEU A 88 5.57 -1.98 5.87
C LEU A 88 5.45 -3.04 4.79
N VAL A 89 6.55 -3.34 4.11
CA VAL A 89 6.66 -4.38 3.10
C VAL A 89 7.98 -5.12 3.26
N ASP A 90 8.05 -6.30 2.65
CA ASP A 90 9.28 -7.05 2.50
C ASP A 90 9.42 -7.49 1.04
N PHE A 91 10.63 -7.89 0.66
CA PHE A 91 10.94 -8.23 -0.72
C PHE A 91 11.87 -9.42 -0.77
N ARG A 92 11.57 -10.35 -1.67
CA ARG A 92 12.45 -11.46 -1.98
C ARG A 92 12.70 -11.48 -3.49
N PRO A 93 13.96 -11.29 -3.95
CA PRO A 93 14.25 -11.33 -5.38
C PRO A 93 14.02 -12.73 -5.95
N TRP A 94 13.71 -12.80 -7.26
CA TRP A 94 13.56 -14.09 -7.96
C TRP A 94 14.84 -14.92 -7.84
N ILE A 95 15.97 -14.25 -8.08
CA ILE A 95 17.30 -14.83 -7.86
C ILE A 95 18.17 -13.73 -7.24
N PRO A 96 19.25 -14.10 -6.53
CA PRO A 96 20.11 -13.08 -5.91
C PRO A 96 20.56 -12.03 -6.91
N GLY A 97 20.42 -10.76 -6.53
CA GLY A 97 20.78 -9.62 -7.35
C GLY A 97 19.70 -9.08 -8.28
N ASN A 98 18.58 -9.78 -8.43
CA ASN A 98 17.47 -9.25 -9.22
C ASN A 98 16.79 -8.09 -8.53
N ILE A 99 16.33 -7.13 -9.33
CA ILE A 99 15.55 -5.99 -8.81
C ILE A 99 14.08 -6.34 -8.68
N ASP A 100 13.63 -7.41 -9.32
CA ASP A 100 12.26 -7.88 -9.28
C ASP A 100 12.15 -9.21 -8.54
N GLY A 101 10.98 -9.48 -8.01
CA GLY A 101 10.70 -10.67 -7.22
C GLY A 101 9.33 -10.61 -6.59
N VAL A 102 9.24 -11.09 -5.38
CA VAL A 102 7.99 -11.12 -4.62
C VAL A 102 7.99 -10.01 -3.58
N TRP A 103 6.97 -9.17 -3.62
CA TRP A 103 6.70 -8.15 -2.61
C TRP A 103 5.63 -8.67 -1.67
N GLN A 104 5.78 -8.41 -0.40
CA GLN A 104 4.81 -8.82 0.61
C GLN A 104 4.44 -7.64 1.49
N LEU A 105 3.13 -7.44 1.70
CA LEU A 105 2.62 -6.51 2.69
C LEU A 105 2.79 -7.14 4.07
N LEU A 106 3.37 -6.39 4.98
CA LEU A 106 3.58 -6.83 6.36
C LEU A 106 2.51 -6.23 7.28
N PRO A 107 2.29 -6.84 8.44
CA PRO A 107 1.47 -6.19 9.46
C PRO A 107 2.02 -4.82 9.81
N ILE A 108 1.14 -3.86 10.12
CA ILE A 108 1.58 -2.52 10.50
C ILE A 108 2.40 -2.61 11.78
N PRO A 109 3.65 -2.16 11.78
CA PRO A 109 4.46 -2.19 13.00
C PRO A 109 3.95 -1.17 14.00
N LYS A 110 4.34 -1.33 15.26
CA LYS A 110 4.01 -0.34 16.26
C LYS A 110 4.65 0.99 15.87
N ALA A 111 3.89 2.08 16.00
CA ALA A 111 4.44 3.39 15.72
C ALA A 111 5.64 3.64 16.63
N PRO A 112 6.73 4.22 16.09
CA PRO A 112 7.88 4.57 16.92
C PRO A 112 7.42 5.52 18.03
N ARG A 113 7.91 5.29 19.23
CA ARG A 113 7.62 6.20 20.33
C ARG A 113 8.35 7.51 20.11
N PRO A 114 7.70 8.64 20.46
CA PRO A 114 8.35 9.94 20.36
C PRO A 114 9.59 10.03 21.24
#